data_afa926435b1fcb508e4906ccdaf14e36
#
_entry.id   afa926435b1fcb508e4906ccdaf14e36
#
_cell.length_a   1.000
_cell.length_b   1.000
_cell.length_c   1.000
_cell.angle_alpha   90.00
_cell.angle_beta   90.00
_cell.angle_gamma   90.00
#
_symmetry.space_group_name_H-M   'P 1'
#
loop_
_entity.id
_entity.type
_entity.pdbx_description
1 polymer ?
#
loop_
_entity_poly.entity_id
_entity_poly.type
_entity_poly.pdbx_seq_one_letter_code
_entity_poly.pdbx_strand_id
1 'polypeptide(L)'
;QESVEVMRQAFDERRRYMVERLNAIEGIECTLPKGAFYAYPDVTAYYGRRACDRVLADSVALCEYLLTEGKVACVPGAGFGTHQHMRLSYATSMELIEEAMDRVEAALGALK
;
A
#
# COMPACT_ATOMS: atom_id res chain seq x y z
N GLN A 1 18.69 19.71 15.30
CA GLN A 1 18.01 20.56 14.32
C GLN A 1 18.22 20.06 12.91
N GLU A 2 19.48 19.96 12.47
CA GLU A 2 19.77 19.40 11.16
C GLU A 2 19.22 17.99 11.03
N SER A 3 19.37 17.18 12.08
CA SER A 3 18.88 15.81 12.07
C SER A 3 17.35 15.75 11.96
N VAL A 4 16.64 16.67 12.62
CA VAL A 4 15.18 16.73 12.54
C VAL A 4 14.74 17.11 11.13
N GLU A 5 15.39 18.10 10.52
CA GLU A 5 15.08 18.55 9.17
C GLU A 5 15.39 17.45 8.16
N VAL A 6 16.51 16.77 8.30
CA VAL A 6 16.90 15.66 7.41
C VAL A 6 15.88 14.52 7.52
N MET A 7 15.44 14.18 8.73
CA MET A 7 14.44 13.14 8.93
C MET A 7 13.10 13.52 8.28
N ARG A 8 12.68 14.77 8.44
CA ARG A 8 11.44 15.26 7.86
C ARG A 8 11.48 15.16 6.33
N GLN A 9 12.59 15.56 5.73
CA GLN A 9 12.77 15.48 4.29
C GLN A 9 12.75 14.04 3.80
N ALA A 10 13.39 13.14 4.55
CA ALA A 10 13.42 11.72 4.19
C ALA A 10 12.02 11.12 4.23
N PHE A 11 11.22 11.43 5.26
CA PHE A 11 9.86 10.95 5.33
C PHE A 11 8.99 11.54 4.22
N ASP A 12 9.21 12.80 3.87
CA ASP A 12 8.47 13.46 2.80
C ASP A 12 8.76 12.81 1.45
N GLU A 13 10.02 12.49 1.18
CA GLU A 13 10.41 11.79 -0.04
C GLU A 13 9.78 10.40 -0.12
N ARG A 14 9.80 9.66 0.98
CA ARG A 14 9.21 8.32 1.03
C ARG A 14 7.70 8.36 0.83
N ARG A 15 7.04 9.31 1.48
CA ARG A 15 5.60 9.53 1.33
C ARG A 15 5.23 9.79 -0.12
N ARG A 16 5.92 10.72 -0.75
CA ARG A 16 5.67 11.08 -2.15
C ARG A 16 5.92 9.93 -3.10
N TYR A 17 7.02 9.23 -2.89
CA TYR A 17 7.38 8.08 -3.72
C TYR A 17 6.32 6.97 -3.61
N MET A 18 5.92 6.64 -2.39
CA MET A 18 4.93 5.58 -2.18
C MET A 18 3.59 5.95 -2.82
N VAL A 19 3.12 7.18 -2.63
CA VAL A 19 1.85 7.63 -3.21
C VAL A 19 1.94 7.63 -4.74
N GLU A 20 3.04 8.08 -5.30
CA GLU A 20 3.25 8.07 -6.74
C GLU A 20 3.22 6.65 -7.31
N ARG A 21 3.91 5.72 -6.65
CA ARG A 21 3.93 4.32 -7.07
C ARG A 21 2.54 3.68 -6.97
N LEU A 22 1.82 3.98 -5.89
CA LEU A 22 0.46 3.43 -5.72
C LEU A 22 -0.48 3.95 -6.79
N ASN A 23 -0.43 5.25 -7.08
CA ASN A 23 -1.31 5.85 -8.09
C ASN A 23 -0.95 5.40 -9.52
N ALA A 24 0.26 4.89 -9.72
CA ALA A 24 0.67 4.34 -11.02
C ALA A 24 0.08 2.95 -11.26
N ILE A 25 -0.42 2.29 -10.22
CA ILE A 25 -1.09 0.99 -10.37
C ILE A 25 -2.52 1.23 -10.81
N GLU A 26 -2.92 0.61 -11.91
CA GLU A 26 -4.26 0.78 -12.44
C GLU A 26 -5.32 0.37 -11.40
N GLY A 27 -6.29 1.24 -11.17
CA GLY A 27 -7.38 0.98 -10.23
C GLY A 27 -7.10 1.43 -8.80
N ILE A 28 -5.88 1.84 -8.49
CA ILE A 28 -5.53 2.33 -7.15
C ILE A 28 -5.63 3.85 -7.13
N GLU A 29 -6.28 4.40 -6.11
CA GLU A 29 -6.30 5.83 -5.85
C GLU A 29 -5.78 6.08 -4.45
N CYS A 30 -4.77 6.91 -4.33
CA CYS A 30 -4.17 7.25 -3.06
C CYS A 30 -3.92 8.75 -2.99
N THR A 31 -4.55 9.41 -2.00
CA THR A 31 -4.28 10.82 -1.77
C THR A 31 -3.01 10.97 -0.95
N LEU A 32 -2.32 12.10 -1.13
CA LEU A 32 -1.10 12.38 -0.38
C LEU A 32 -1.46 12.65 1.07
N PRO A 33 -1.02 11.79 2.02
CA PRO A 33 -1.36 11.99 3.42
C PRO A 33 -0.58 13.16 4.02
N LYS A 34 -1.15 13.80 5.02
CA LYS A 34 -0.51 14.92 5.73
C LYS A 34 -0.13 14.46 7.13
N GLY A 35 1.17 14.47 7.42
CA GLY A 35 1.68 14.24 8.76
C GLY A 35 1.53 12.83 9.33
N ALA A 36 1.03 11.89 8.57
CA ALA A 36 0.92 10.51 9.00
C ALA A 36 2.12 9.70 8.48
N PHE A 37 2.33 8.51 9.04
CA PHE A 37 3.36 7.59 8.59
C PHE A 37 2.81 6.47 7.72
N TYR A 38 1.57 6.61 7.27
CA TYR A 38 0.84 5.59 6.54
C TYR A 38 0.19 6.17 5.31
N ALA A 39 0.21 5.41 4.23
CA ALA A 39 -0.59 5.70 3.05
C ALA A 39 -1.88 4.88 3.10
N TYR A 40 -2.96 5.42 2.56
CA TYR A 40 -4.29 4.79 2.58
C TYR A 40 -4.82 4.71 1.14
N PRO A 41 -4.29 3.78 0.33
CA PRO A 41 -4.82 3.63 -1.02
C PRO A 41 -6.21 3.01 -1.02
N ASP A 42 -7.07 3.49 -1.92
CA ASP A 42 -8.35 2.88 -2.20
C ASP A 42 -8.11 1.69 -3.11
N VAL A 43 -8.50 0.51 -2.66
CA VAL A 43 -8.21 -0.75 -3.35
C VAL A 43 -9.48 -1.47 -3.80
N THR A 44 -10.62 -0.79 -3.79
CA THR A 44 -11.91 -1.40 -4.12
C THR A 44 -11.96 -1.99 -5.53
N ALA A 45 -11.16 -1.46 -6.46
CA ALA A 45 -11.12 -1.97 -7.83
C ALA A 45 -10.65 -3.43 -7.91
N TYR A 46 -9.97 -3.90 -6.87
CA TYR A 46 -9.44 -5.27 -6.83
C TYR A 46 -10.34 -6.24 -6.06
N TYR A 47 -11.40 -5.75 -5.43
CA TYR A 47 -12.34 -6.62 -4.74
C TYR A 47 -13.14 -7.42 -5.77
N GLY A 48 -13.28 -8.71 -5.50
CA GLY A 48 -13.96 -9.62 -6.42
C GLY A 48 -13.04 -10.26 -7.45
N ARG A 49 -11.78 -9.84 -7.52
CA ARG A 49 -10.81 -10.47 -8.41
C ARG A 49 -10.29 -11.77 -7.80
N ARG A 50 -9.69 -12.59 -8.63
CA ARG A 50 -9.26 -13.92 -8.23
C ARG A 50 -7.74 -14.05 -8.18
N ALA A 51 -7.28 -14.71 -7.12
CA ALA A 51 -5.91 -15.19 -7.01
C ALA A 51 -6.00 -16.72 -7.06
N CYS A 52 -5.68 -17.32 -8.20
CA CYS A 52 -5.91 -18.75 -8.45
C CYS A 52 -7.41 -19.08 -8.32
N ASP A 53 -7.78 -19.85 -7.30
CA ASP A 53 -9.17 -20.26 -7.05
C ASP A 53 -9.80 -19.54 -5.86
N ARG A 54 -9.15 -18.51 -5.36
CA ARG A 54 -9.65 -17.70 -4.23
C ARG A 54 -10.15 -16.34 -4.72
N VAL A 55 -11.36 -15.98 -4.34
CA VAL A 55 -11.91 -14.65 -4.62
C VAL A 55 -11.54 -13.71 -3.47
N LEU A 56 -10.96 -12.55 -3.81
CA LEU A 56 -10.57 -11.53 -2.82
C LEU A 56 -11.74 -10.56 -2.65
N ALA A 57 -12.62 -10.86 -1.71
CA ALA A 57 -13.89 -10.16 -1.57
C ALA A 57 -13.80 -8.83 -0.82
N ASP A 58 -12.76 -8.65 0.00
CA ASP A 58 -12.65 -7.48 0.88
C ASP A 58 -11.19 -7.15 1.19
N SER A 59 -10.99 -6.11 2.02
CA SER A 59 -9.66 -5.66 2.38
C SER A 59 -8.88 -6.71 3.17
N VAL A 60 -9.56 -7.50 4.00
CA VAL A 60 -8.90 -8.55 4.78
C VAL A 60 -8.31 -9.60 3.85
N ALA A 61 -9.11 -10.08 2.90
CA ALA A 61 -8.66 -11.08 1.93
C ALA A 61 -7.53 -10.55 1.05
N LEU A 62 -7.65 -9.28 0.61
CA LEU A 62 -6.62 -8.66 -0.21
C LEU A 62 -5.30 -8.51 0.56
N CYS A 63 -5.35 -8.07 1.81
CA CYS A 63 -4.15 -7.93 2.63
C CYS A 63 -3.50 -9.29 2.94
N GLU A 64 -4.30 -10.33 3.16
CA GLU A 64 -3.76 -11.68 3.33
C GLU A 64 -3.05 -12.16 2.06
N TYR A 65 -3.63 -11.90 0.90
CA TYR A 65 -3.01 -12.23 -0.38
C TYR A 65 -1.68 -11.50 -0.54
N LEU A 66 -1.65 -10.19 -0.27
CA LEU A 66 -0.43 -9.40 -0.38
C LEU A 66 0.64 -9.88 0.61
N LEU A 67 0.25 -10.32 1.79
CA LEU A 67 1.19 -10.84 2.78
C LEU A 67 1.78 -12.18 2.33
N THR A 68 0.94 -13.10 1.88
CA THR A 68 1.39 -14.46 1.56
C THR A 68 2.06 -14.55 0.20
N GLU A 69 1.52 -13.92 -0.81
CA GLU A 69 2.05 -14.00 -2.18
C GLU A 69 2.95 -12.84 -2.54
N GLY A 70 2.62 -11.64 -2.07
CA GLY A 70 3.42 -10.46 -2.33
C GLY A 70 4.53 -10.23 -1.33
N LYS A 71 4.47 -10.87 -0.18
CA LYS A 71 5.42 -10.69 0.93
C LYS A 71 5.42 -9.24 1.43
N VAL A 72 4.26 -8.59 1.41
CA VAL A 72 4.09 -7.21 1.87
C VAL A 72 3.05 -7.18 2.98
N ALA A 73 3.44 -6.61 4.12
CA ALA A 73 2.53 -6.45 5.25
C ALA A 73 1.74 -5.16 5.12
N CYS A 74 0.42 -5.28 5.08
CA CYS A 74 -0.48 -4.12 5.09
C CYS A 74 -1.62 -4.41 6.07
N VAL A 75 -2.26 -3.34 6.53
CA VAL A 75 -3.37 -3.45 7.48
C VAL A 75 -4.67 -3.25 6.72
N PRO A 76 -5.61 -4.20 6.79
CA PRO A 76 -6.89 -4.03 6.11
C PRO A 76 -7.68 -2.88 6.70
N GLY A 77 -8.34 -2.11 5.83
CA GLY A 77 -9.15 -0.98 6.24
C GLY A 77 -10.29 -1.36 7.18
N ALA A 78 -10.79 -2.59 7.06
CA ALA A 78 -11.83 -3.09 7.97
C ALA A 78 -11.41 -2.99 9.43
N GLY A 79 -10.11 -3.07 9.73
CA GLY A 79 -9.59 -2.97 11.08
C GLY A 79 -9.66 -1.56 11.66
N PHE A 80 -9.84 -0.53 10.84
CA PHE A 80 -9.97 0.85 11.31
C PHE A 80 -11.18 1.57 10.70
N GLY A 81 -12.19 0.81 10.30
CA GLY A 81 -13.51 1.36 9.98
C GLY A 81 -13.75 1.75 8.53
N THR A 82 -12.87 1.38 7.60
CA THR A 82 -13.10 1.65 6.18
C THR A 82 -12.94 0.38 5.36
N HIS A 83 -13.92 0.08 4.51
CA HIS A 83 -13.87 -1.10 3.65
C HIS A 83 -13.14 -0.84 2.33
N GLN A 84 -12.85 0.42 2.02
CA GLN A 84 -12.31 0.82 0.73
C GLN A 84 -10.80 0.88 0.70
N HIS A 85 -10.16 0.92 1.84
CA HIS A 85 -8.74 1.24 1.94
C HIS A 85 -7.95 0.15 2.64
N MET A 86 -6.65 0.15 2.39
CA MET A 86 -5.70 -0.57 3.21
C MET A 86 -4.65 0.43 3.67
N ARG A 87 -3.85 0.06 4.65
CA ARG A 87 -2.85 0.94 5.22
C ARG A 87 -1.45 0.39 4.99
N LEU A 88 -0.58 1.23 4.46
CA LEU A 88 0.82 0.89 4.23
C LEU A 88 1.71 1.91 4.93
N SER A 89 2.71 1.44 5.67
CA SER A 89 3.65 2.32 6.35
C SER A 89 4.77 2.75 5.43
N TYR A 90 5.14 4.04 5.46
CA TYR A 90 6.37 4.51 4.84
C TYR A 90 7.44 4.90 5.86
N ALA A 91 7.25 4.51 7.12
CA ALA A 91 8.22 4.75 8.19
C ALA A 91 9.29 3.65 8.18
N THR A 92 9.98 3.51 7.06
CA THR A 92 11.03 2.53 6.86
C THR A 92 12.02 3.09 5.83
N SER A 93 13.02 2.31 5.42
CA SER A 93 14.00 2.78 4.43
C SER A 93 13.37 2.89 3.04
N MET A 94 13.93 3.77 2.22
CA MET A 94 13.48 3.92 0.84
C MET A 94 13.64 2.61 0.07
N GLU A 95 14.72 1.88 0.31
CA GLU A 95 14.95 0.59 -0.36
C GLU A 95 13.84 -0.41 -0.08
N LEU A 96 13.38 -0.48 1.17
CA LEU A 96 12.29 -1.38 1.54
C LEU A 96 10.97 -0.92 0.94
N ILE A 97 10.76 0.39 0.83
CA ILE A 97 9.55 0.92 0.19
C ILE A 97 9.55 0.59 -1.29
N GLU A 98 10.68 0.76 -1.97
CA GLU A 98 10.81 0.41 -3.37
C GLU A 98 10.50 -1.07 -3.61
N GLU A 99 11.06 -1.93 -2.78
CA GLU A 99 10.81 -3.36 -2.86
C GLU A 99 9.34 -3.68 -2.60
N ALA A 100 8.74 -3.05 -1.59
CA ALA A 100 7.33 -3.27 -1.28
C ALA A 100 6.42 -2.84 -2.43
N MET A 101 6.71 -1.70 -3.06
CA MET A 101 5.91 -1.20 -4.17
C MET A 101 6.04 -2.12 -5.39
N ASP A 102 7.24 -2.63 -5.67
CA ASP A 102 7.45 -3.59 -6.75
C ASP A 102 6.62 -4.85 -6.52
N ARG A 103 6.60 -5.34 -5.28
CA ARG A 103 5.85 -6.53 -4.91
C ARG A 103 4.34 -6.32 -4.98
N VAL A 104 3.85 -5.18 -4.50
CA VAL A 104 2.42 -4.83 -4.57
C VAL A 104 1.99 -4.77 -6.04
N GLU A 105 2.74 -4.08 -6.87
CA GLU A 105 2.43 -3.95 -8.29
C GLU A 105 2.35 -5.31 -8.97
N ALA A 106 3.34 -6.16 -8.72
CA ALA A 106 3.37 -7.50 -9.32
C ALA A 106 2.23 -8.37 -8.81
N ALA A 107 1.95 -8.33 -7.51
CA ALA A 107 0.88 -9.15 -6.92
C ALA A 107 -0.50 -8.74 -7.41
N LEU A 108 -0.77 -7.43 -7.50
CA LEU A 108 -2.05 -6.93 -7.99
C LEU A 108 -2.19 -7.19 -9.49
N GLY A 109 -1.10 -7.08 -10.24
CA GLY A 109 -1.10 -7.36 -11.66
C GLY A 109 -1.36 -8.82 -12.01
N ALA A 110 -1.16 -9.73 -11.08
CA ALA A 110 -1.41 -11.17 -11.26
C ALA A 110 -2.87 -11.55 -11.01
N LEU A 111 -3.68 -10.65 -10.46
CA LEU A 111 -5.09 -10.93 -10.17
C LEU A 111 -5.93 -10.90 -11.45
N LYS A 112 -6.93 -11.74 -11.47
CA LYS A 112 -7.85 -11.86 -12.62
C LYS A 112 -9.29 -11.47 -12.23
#